data_24d1e603e0029c6afb61f20345f61bbb
#
_entry.id   24d1e603e0029c6afb61f20345f61bbb
#
_cell.length_a   1.000
_cell.length_b   1.000
_cell.length_c   1.000
_cell.angle_alpha   90.00
_cell.angle_beta   90.00
_cell.angle_gamma   90.00
#
_symmetry.space_group_name_H-M   'P 1'
#
loop_
_entity.id
_entity.type
_entity.pdbx_description
1 polymer ?
#
loop_
_entity_poly.entity_id
_entity_poly.type
_entity_poly.pdbx_seq_one_letter_code
_entity_poly.pdbx_strand_id
1 'polypeptide(L)'
;MQFRQYLQQGQERLWAATAAPRTLRAAKALVAALALLFAGLFLWAAVKRMLYPFELEWIESGILVSVLRIVHGQALYVAPTLDYVPYLYAPLYLYVSAAITKLVGVAEHGYLAMRLISTLSTLGSCCAIYALVRSETPRRIAAVSAVGLYLASYAAVGGFFDIGRVDSLFVFLLLVALLLQQRGYPVVAALVWVLVFQTKQTVLPLAFLILLAEWPRPKRMFAAMLTFGIVLAASVALLNHATGGWYGFYIFGVVRGLPLVLRQAVLFVPLLLLGPMAAAWALIVAAVVTTRIRLERAMFFLFVSFALFVGIWFVEAHRGASMNSVMPVYAWTAVLFGIAIARLMDASAAQPRLHLAVLLAVAVQLVAMIYNPGRLVPPADAVQRSQAFVQRVRALPGDVYVLNHSYDAILAGKQPHAEGEALGAVLDAKLGSTSADLRAQLNAAMASHRYSAVVVDALETKDTSWGFEKQYPLQISTGLANYRYLTSEPQWFLLPCGSAEVKTVMRDDSVESRTGCEK
;
A
#
# COMPACT_ATOMS: atom_id res chain seq x y z
N MET A 1 -7.26 34.64 -52.35
CA MET A 1 -8.61 34.44 -51.78
C MET A 1 -9.03 32.96 -51.73
N GLN A 2 -8.90 32.18 -52.78
CA GLN A 2 -9.34 30.78 -52.87
C GLN A 2 -8.69 29.83 -51.84
N PHE A 3 -7.39 29.97 -51.49
CA PHE A 3 -6.70 29.13 -50.53
C PHE A 3 -7.20 29.33 -49.08
N ARG A 4 -7.55 30.56 -48.69
CA ARG A 4 -8.20 30.84 -47.39
C ARG A 4 -9.61 30.23 -47.30
N GLN A 5 -10.37 30.29 -48.38
CA GLN A 5 -11.69 29.65 -48.44
C GLN A 5 -11.59 28.12 -48.37
N TYR A 6 -10.58 27.51 -49.02
CA TYR A 6 -10.35 26.07 -48.97
C TYR A 6 -9.94 25.59 -47.56
N LEU A 7 -9.10 26.37 -46.88
CA LEU A 7 -8.74 26.11 -45.50
C LEU A 7 -9.93 26.27 -44.55
N GLN A 8 -10.75 27.29 -44.71
CA GLN A 8 -11.97 27.50 -43.93
C GLN A 8 -12.99 26.37 -44.18
N GLN A 9 -13.24 25.97 -45.41
CA GLN A 9 -14.13 24.83 -45.73
C GLN A 9 -13.59 23.51 -45.24
N GLY A 10 -12.27 23.27 -45.28
CA GLY A 10 -11.61 22.13 -44.69
C GLY A 10 -11.75 22.09 -43.16
N GLN A 11 -11.53 23.25 -42.52
CA GLN A 11 -11.78 23.40 -41.08
C GLN A 11 -13.25 23.14 -40.73
N GLU A 12 -14.21 23.74 -41.45
CA GLU A 12 -15.64 23.53 -41.17
C GLU A 12 -16.09 22.08 -41.35
N ARG A 13 -15.57 21.35 -42.33
CA ARG A 13 -15.83 19.90 -42.51
C ARG A 13 -15.22 19.06 -41.43
N LEU A 14 -13.97 19.32 -41.04
CA LEU A 14 -13.33 18.70 -39.88
C LEU A 14 -14.11 18.98 -38.58
N TRP A 15 -14.55 20.22 -38.43
CA TRP A 15 -15.32 20.66 -37.28
C TRP A 15 -16.75 20.07 -37.24
N ALA A 16 -17.42 19.88 -38.39
CA ALA A 16 -18.71 19.19 -38.46
C ALA A 16 -18.57 17.69 -38.14
N ALA A 17 -17.50 17.04 -38.60
CA ALA A 17 -17.22 15.62 -38.31
C ALA A 17 -16.93 15.38 -36.83
N THR A 18 -16.20 16.28 -36.15
CA THR A 18 -15.89 16.18 -34.72
C THR A 18 -17.11 16.40 -33.80
N ALA A 19 -18.16 17.05 -34.30
CA ALA A 19 -19.41 17.28 -33.57
C ALA A 19 -20.46 16.17 -33.79
N ALA A 20 -20.18 15.18 -34.65
CA ALA A 20 -21.13 14.11 -34.97
C ALA A 20 -21.43 13.21 -33.73
N PRO A 21 -22.69 12.80 -33.53
CA PRO A 21 -23.05 11.88 -32.44
C PRO A 21 -22.27 10.54 -32.44
N ARG A 22 -21.79 10.12 -33.61
CA ARG A 22 -20.93 8.93 -33.76
C ARG A 22 -19.55 9.11 -33.12
N THR A 23 -18.93 10.29 -33.30
CA THR A 23 -17.63 10.62 -32.73
C THR A 23 -17.67 10.63 -31.19
N LEU A 24 -18.71 11.23 -30.61
CA LEU A 24 -18.90 11.23 -29.15
C LEU A 24 -19.15 9.81 -28.60
N ARG A 25 -19.89 8.97 -29.36
CA ARG A 25 -20.06 7.55 -28.98
C ARG A 25 -18.76 6.80 -29.04
N ALA A 26 -17.96 7.00 -30.08
CA ALA A 26 -16.65 6.38 -30.22
C ALA A 26 -15.68 6.81 -29.09
N ALA A 27 -15.66 8.10 -28.73
CA ALA A 27 -14.84 8.59 -27.62
C ALA A 27 -15.26 7.98 -26.26
N LYS A 28 -16.57 7.85 -26.00
CA LYS A 28 -17.06 7.16 -24.79
C LYS A 28 -16.69 5.68 -24.79
N ALA A 29 -16.80 5.01 -25.94
CA ALA A 29 -16.41 3.61 -26.09
C ALA A 29 -14.90 3.41 -25.87
N LEU A 30 -14.06 4.32 -26.37
CA LEU A 30 -12.62 4.31 -26.13
C LEU A 30 -12.29 4.42 -24.63
N VAL A 31 -12.89 5.39 -23.93
CA VAL A 31 -12.69 5.55 -22.48
C VAL A 31 -13.14 4.31 -21.72
N ALA A 32 -14.28 3.73 -22.07
CA ALA A 32 -14.75 2.49 -21.45
C ALA A 32 -13.81 1.31 -21.73
N ALA A 33 -13.32 1.19 -22.97
CA ALA A 33 -12.36 0.15 -23.36
C ALA A 33 -11.03 0.27 -22.59
N LEU A 34 -10.52 1.50 -22.40
CA LEU A 34 -9.32 1.74 -21.58
C LEU A 34 -9.54 1.38 -20.12
N ALA A 35 -10.70 1.72 -19.54
CA ALA A 35 -11.03 1.33 -18.18
C ALA A 35 -11.12 -0.21 -18.02
N LEU A 36 -11.72 -0.90 -18.99
CA LEU A 36 -11.78 -2.37 -19.03
C LEU A 36 -10.39 -2.99 -19.24
N LEU A 37 -9.54 -2.37 -20.04
CA LEU A 37 -8.14 -2.79 -20.20
C LEU A 37 -7.43 -2.81 -18.85
N PHE A 38 -7.51 -1.73 -18.07
CA PHE A 38 -6.88 -1.68 -16.74
C PHE A 38 -7.48 -2.68 -15.77
N ALA A 39 -8.78 -2.94 -15.82
CA ALA A 39 -9.40 -4.00 -15.04
C ALA A 39 -8.84 -5.38 -15.43
N GLY A 40 -8.70 -5.65 -16.72
CA GLY A 40 -8.09 -6.90 -17.22
C GLY A 40 -6.62 -7.04 -16.83
N LEU A 41 -5.82 -5.97 -16.96
CA LEU A 41 -4.40 -5.95 -16.58
C LEU A 41 -4.22 -6.20 -15.07
N PHE A 42 -5.03 -5.55 -14.23
CA PHE A 42 -5.01 -5.76 -12.79
C PHE A 42 -5.39 -7.19 -12.42
N LEU A 43 -6.52 -7.70 -12.93
CA LEU A 43 -6.98 -9.06 -12.61
C LEU A 43 -5.98 -10.12 -13.06
N TRP A 44 -5.38 -9.96 -14.25
CA TRP A 44 -4.36 -10.86 -14.75
C TRP A 44 -3.13 -10.88 -13.83
N ALA A 45 -2.64 -9.71 -13.41
CA ALA A 45 -1.50 -9.62 -12.50
C ALA A 45 -1.86 -10.19 -11.12
N ALA A 46 -3.01 -9.82 -10.56
CA ALA A 46 -3.46 -10.29 -9.26
C ALA A 46 -3.60 -11.82 -9.18
N VAL A 47 -4.16 -12.47 -10.23
CA VAL A 47 -4.27 -13.94 -10.28
C VAL A 47 -2.88 -14.59 -10.33
N LYS A 48 -1.97 -14.07 -11.15
CA LYS A 48 -0.59 -14.59 -11.24
C LYS A 48 0.17 -14.47 -9.91
N ARG A 49 0.01 -13.34 -9.24
CA ARG A 49 0.67 -13.03 -7.97
C ARG A 49 0.03 -13.79 -6.80
N MET A 50 -1.28 -13.96 -6.81
CA MET A 50 -2.02 -14.69 -5.77
C MET A 50 -1.53 -16.13 -5.62
N LEU A 51 -1.19 -16.78 -6.74
CA LEU A 51 -0.72 -18.17 -6.78
C LEU A 51 0.79 -18.32 -6.57
N TYR A 52 1.54 -17.22 -6.46
CA TYR A 52 2.97 -17.26 -6.20
C TYR A 52 3.25 -17.65 -4.74
N PRO A 53 4.01 -18.73 -4.46
CA PRO A 53 4.10 -19.31 -3.11
C PRO A 53 5.05 -18.56 -2.17
N PHE A 54 5.82 -17.59 -2.67
CA PHE A 54 6.76 -16.79 -1.89
C PHE A 54 6.26 -15.35 -1.75
N GLU A 55 6.97 -14.54 -0.99
CA GLU A 55 6.66 -13.13 -0.80
C GLU A 55 6.83 -12.33 -2.10
N LEU A 56 6.03 -11.30 -2.26
CA LEU A 56 6.11 -10.32 -3.34
C LEU A 56 6.77 -9.02 -2.87
N GLU A 57 6.73 -8.80 -1.58
CA GLU A 57 7.28 -7.63 -0.91
C GLU A 57 7.68 -8.04 0.52
N TRP A 58 8.79 -7.57 0.99
CA TRP A 58 9.46 -7.99 2.21
C TRP A 58 8.63 -7.89 3.51
N ILE A 59 7.65 -6.99 3.61
CA ILE A 59 6.75 -6.94 4.78
C ILE A 59 5.70 -8.08 4.75
N GLU A 60 5.37 -8.65 3.57
CA GLU A 60 4.40 -9.77 3.50
C GLU A 60 4.81 -10.94 4.37
N SER A 61 6.12 -11.25 4.41
CA SER A 61 6.69 -12.34 5.21
C SER A 61 6.37 -12.19 6.69
N GLY A 62 6.71 -11.07 7.29
CA GLY A 62 6.47 -10.84 8.71
C GLY A 62 4.99 -10.63 9.05
N ILE A 63 4.17 -10.10 8.12
CA ILE A 63 2.71 -10.08 8.30
C ILE A 63 2.19 -11.51 8.35
N LEU A 64 2.65 -12.40 7.46
CA LEU A 64 2.24 -13.80 7.46
C LEU A 64 2.65 -14.51 8.77
N VAL A 65 3.87 -14.28 9.27
CA VAL A 65 4.29 -14.82 10.57
C VAL A 65 3.37 -14.34 11.70
N SER A 66 2.98 -13.05 11.68
CA SER A 66 2.01 -12.51 12.65
C SER A 66 0.62 -13.14 12.51
N VAL A 67 0.16 -13.41 11.29
CA VAL A 67 -1.09 -14.14 11.01
C VAL A 67 -1.01 -15.57 11.53
N LEU A 68 0.10 -16.29 11.29
CA LEU A 68 0.31 -17.65 11.75
C LEU A 68 0.35 -17.73 13.28
N ARG A 69 0.92 -16.74 13.98
CA ARG A 69 0.84 -16.65 15.45
C ARG A 69 -0.61 -16.64 15.93
N ILE A 70 -1.47 -15.83 15.33
CA ILE A 70 -2.90 -15.76 15.66
C ILE A 70 -3.58 -17.12 15.36
N VAL A 71 -3.26 -17.74 14.21
CA VAL A 71 -3.78 -19.06 13.82
C VAL A 71 -3.47 -20.12 14.86
N HIS A 72 -2.26 -20.08 15.43
CA HIS A 72 -1.78 -20.99 16.48
C HIS A 72 -2.18 -20.56 17.90
N GLY A 73 -3.03 -19.54 18.06
CA GLY A 73 -3.51 -19.08 19.37
C GLY A 73 -2.48 -18.27 20.17
N GLN A 74 -1.40 -17.83 19.54
CA GLN A 74 -0.39 -16.99 20.18
C GLN A 74 -0.82 -15.51 20.16
N ALA A 75 -0.42 -14.75 21.18
CA ALA A 75 -0.71 -13.33 21.27
C ALA A 75 0.02 -12.53 20.18
N LEU A 76 -0.72 -11.59 19.53
CA LEU A 76 -0.16 -10.71 18.50
C LEU A 76 0.76 -9.65 19.12
N TYR A 77 0.25 -8.92 20.12
CA TYR A 77 1.01 -7.84 20.77
C TYR A 77 1.59 -8.35 22.08
N VAL A 78 2.91 -8.44 22.10
CA VAL A 78 3.72 -8.92 23.23
C VAL A 78 4.94 -8.02 23.42
N ALA A 79 5.67 -8.18 24.51
CA ALA A 79 6.96 -7.51 24.68
C ALA A 79 7.90 -7.82 23.50
N PRO A 80 8.62 -6.82 22.98
CA PRO A 80 9.54 -7.04 21.87
C PRO A 80 10.72 -7.91 22.31
N THR A 81 11.04 -8.92 21.49
CA THR A 81 12.20 -9.79 21.65
C THR A 81 12.87 -10.00 20.30
N LEU A 82 14.08 -10.59 20.29
CA LEU A 82 14.73 -10.96 19.03
C LEU A 82 13.98 -12.08 18.26
N ASP A 83 13.13 -12.83 18.94
CA ASP A 83 12.37 -13.90 18.31
C ASP A 83 11.07 -13.38 17.68
N TYR A 84 10.53 -12.24 18.18
CA TYR A 84 9.34 -11.65 17.60
C TYR A 84 9.14 -10.18 18.03
N VAL A 85 8.91 -9.33 17.05
CA VAL A 85 8.40 -7.96 17.19
C VAL A 85 7.22 -7.80 16.25
N PRO A 86 5.99 -7.46 16.73
CA PRO A 86 4.86 -7.24 15.84
C PRO A 86 5.06 -5.98 15.00
N TYR A 87 4.54 -5.99 13.78
CA TYR A 87 4.46 -4.79 12.97
C TYR A 87 3.56 -3.73 13.60
N LEU A 88 3.81 -2.45 13.28
CA LEU A 88 3.08 -1.29 13.78
C LEU A 88 1.69 -1.12 13.13
N TYR A 89 0.97 -2.19 12.89
CA TYR A 89 -0.37 -2.18 12.29
C TYR A 89 -1.43 -2.54 13.31
N ALA A 90 -2.57 -1.85 13.24
CA ALA A 90 -3.75 -2.22 14.01
C ALA A 90 -4.31 -3.58 13.55
N PRO A 91 -5.03 -4.33 14.40
CA PRO A 91 -5.13 -5.79 14.29
C PRO A 91 -6.14 -6.32 13.28
N LEU A 92 -7.05 -5.49 12.74
CA LEU A 92 -8.21 -5.99 11.98
C LEU A 92 -7.79 -6.85 10.77
N TYR A 93 -6.86 -6.36 9.96
CA TYR A 93 -6.39 -7.10 8.79
C TYR A 93 -5.78 -8.45 9.16
N LEU A 94 -4.99 -8.48 10.23
CA LEU A 94 -4.31 -9.68 10.70
C LEU A 94 -5.30 -10.74 11.21
N TYR A 95 -6.32 -10.33 11.99
CA TYR A 95 -7.36 -11.24 12.46
C TYR A 95 -8.26 -11.73 11.34
N VAL A 96 -8.64 -10.87 10.38
CA VAL A 96 -9.41 -11.30 9.20
C VAL A 96 -8.59 -12.29 8.38
N SER A 97 -7.29 -12.01 8.17
CA SER A 97 -6.38 -12.92 7.47
C SER A 97 -6.25 -14.26 8.19
N ALA A 98 -6.10 -14.25 9.51
CA ALA A 98 -6.02 -15.48 10.30
C ALA A 98 -7.32 -16.31 10.24
N ALA A 99 -8.48 -15.65 10.27
CA ALA A 99 -9.76 -16.34 10.13
C ALA A 99 -9.88 -17.03 8.76
N ILE A 100 -9.56 -16.34 7.67
CA ILE A 100 -9.58 -16.92 6.32
C ILE A 100 -8.52 -18.02 6.17
N THR A 101 -7.32 -17.82 6.71
CA THR A 101 -6.24 -18.83 6.70
C THR A 101 -6.69 -20.13 7.39
N LYS A 102 -7.42 -20.03 8.51
CA LYS A 102 -8.00 -21.20 9.18
C LYS A 102 -9.04 -21.92 8.32
N LEU A 103 -9.84 -21.18 7.55
CA LEU A 103 -10.89 -21.76 6.69
C LEU A 103 -10.32 -22.43 5.44
N VAL A 104 -9.23 -21.88 4.87
CA VAL A 104 -8.63 -22.37 3.61
C VAL A 104 -7.54 -23.42 3.87
N GLY A 105 -7.01 -23.50 5.08
CA GLY A 105 -5.86 -24.33 5.42
C GLY A 105 -4.52 -23.60 5.17
N VAL A 106 -3.52 -23.86 6.00
CA VAL A 106 -2.26 -23.10 6.04
C VAL A 106 -1.15 -23.75 5.23
N ALA A 107 -1.16 -25.08 5.09
CA ALA A 107 0.06 -25.84 4.83
C ALA A 107 0.76 -25.58 3.49
N GLU A 108 0.04 -25.15 2.46
CA GLU A 108 0.58 -25.05 1.10
C GLU A 108 0.46 -23.66 0.45
N HIS A 109 -0.31 -22.72 1.05
CA HIS A 109 -0.64 -21.44 0.42
C HIS A 109 -0.60 -20.26 1.40
N GLY A 110 0.50 -20.09 2.15
CA GLY A 110 0.61 -19.11 3.23
C GLY A 110 0.12 -17.69 2.87
N TYR A 111 0.48 -17.18 1.71
CA TYR A 111 0.10 -15.82 1.28
C TYR A 111 -1.30 -15.72 0.66
N LEU A 112 -1.93 -16.83 0.27
CA LEU A 112 -3.18 -16.84 -0.50
C LEU A 112 -4.31 -16.06 0.20
N ALA A 113 -4.53 -16.31 1.49
CA ALA A 113 -5.60 -15.67 2.25
C ALA A 113 -5.43 -14.15 2.30
N MET A 114 -4.22 -13.67 2.56
CA MET A 114 -3.90 -12.25 2.65
C MET A 114 -4.07 -11.55 1.28
N ARG A 115 -3.55 -12.14 0.20
CA ARG A 115 -3.66 -11.61 -1.16
C ARG A 115 -5.09 -11.64 -1.68
N LEU A 116 -5.87 -12.64 -1.29
CA LEU A 116 -7.30 -12.71 -1.59
C LEU A 116 -8.05 -11.55 -0.94
N ILE A 117 -7.81 -11.27 0.36
CA ILE A 117 -8.41 -10.13 1.07
C ILE A 117 -8.05 -8.83 0.36
N SER A 118 -6.78 -8.63 0.01
CA SER A 118 -6.31 -7.41 -0.64
C SER A 118 -6.93 -7.23 -2.02
N THR A 119 -6.98 -8.30 -2.82
CA THR A 119 -7.61 -8.29 -4.16
C THR A 119 -9.11 -7.98 -4.07
N LEU A 120 -9.84 -8.66 -3.18
CA LEU A 120 -11.27 -8.41 -2.96
C LEU A 120 -11.53 -6.99 -2.44
N SER A 121 -10.67 -6.49 -1.56
CA SER A 121 -10.75 -5.11 -1.06
C SER A 121 -10.53 -4.08 -2.17
N THR A 122 -9.60 -4.34 -3.10
CA THR A 122 -9.39 -3.49 -4.28
C THR A 122 -10.60 -3.50 -5.21
N LEU A 123 -11.20 -4.65 -5.46
CA LEU A 123 -12.45 -4.75 -6.23
C LEU A 123 -13.60 -4.04 -5.50
N GLY A 124 -13.70 -4.19 -4.19
CA GLY A 124 -14.63 -3.44 -3.34
C GLY A 124 -14.41 -1.93 -3.42
N SER A 125 -13.15 -1.49 -3.47
CA SER A 125 -12.79 -0.08 -3.67
C SER A 125 -13.26 0.44 -5.03
N CYS A 126 -13.13 -0.35 -6.09
CA CYS A 126 -13.69 -0.01 -7.41
C CYS A 126 -15.22 0.17 -7.35
N CYS A 127 -15.92 -0.73 -6.68
CA CYS A 127 -17.37 -0.62 -6.47
C CYS A 127 -17.74 0.63 -5.65
N ALA A 128 -16.98 0.94 -4.60
CA ALA A 128 -17.20 2.11 -3.76
C ALA A 128 -16.93 3.42 -4.53
N ILE A 129 -15.84 3.50 -5.30
CA ILE A 129 -15.53 4.64 -6.19
C ILE A 129 -16.67 4.83 -7.19
N TYR A 130 -17.10 3.77 -7.87
CA TYR A 130 -18.24 3.82 -8.77
C TYR A 130 -19.49 4.37 -8.09
N ALA A 131 -19.82 3.86 -6.90
CA ALA A 131 -20.99 4.27 -6.13
C ALA A 131 -20.90 5.72 -5.64
N LEU A 132 -19.72 6.19 -5.19
CA LEU A 132 -19.46 7.57 -4.79
C LEU A 132 -19.69 8.55 -5.95
N VAL A 133 -19.16 8.24 -7.13
CA VAL A 133 -19.39 9.08 -8.31
C VAL A 133 -20.85 9.02 -8.74
N ARG A 134 -21.49 7.84 -8.72
CA ARG A 134 -22.90 7.68 -9.10
C ARG A 134 -23.88 8.38 -8.17
N SER A 135 -23.51 8.63 -6.93
CA SER A 135 -24.34 9.43 -6.01
C SER A 135 -24.31 10.93 -6.32
N GLU A 136 -23.33 11.40 -7.10
CA GLU A 136 -23.21 12.79 -7.55
C GLU A 136 -23.73 13.02 -8.99
N THR A 137 -23.80 11.97 -9.81
CA THR A 137 -24.18 12.11 -11.24
C THR A 137 -24.85 10.86 -11.80
N PRO A 138 -25.84 11.01 -12.70
CA PRO A 138 -26.39 9.89 -13.46
C PRO A 138 -25.47 9.39 -14.59
N ARG A 139 -24.34 10.03 -14.88
CA ARG A 139 -23.45 9.71 -15.99
C ARG A 139 -22.58 8.49 -15.68
N ARG A 140 -22.94 7.31 -16.21
CA ARG A 140 -22.18 6.08 -16.01
C ARG A 140 -20.73 6.17 -16.49
N ILE A 141 -20.48 6.88 -17.61
CA ILE A 141 -19.12 7.00 -18.16
C ILE A 141 -18.17 7.71 -17.19
N ALA A 142 -18.65 8.68 -16.41
CA ALA A 142 -17.86 9.37 -15.40
C ALA A 142 -17.42 8.41 -14.27
N ALA A 143 -18.32 7.55 -13.81
CA ALA A 143 -18.00 6.54 -12.79
C ALA A 143 -17.05 5.46 -13.32
N VAL A 144 -17.24 5.02 -14.58
CA VAL A 144 -16.32 4.08 -15.25
C VAL A 144 -14.94 4.68 -15.43
N SER A 145 -14.85 5.98 -15.82
CA SER A 145 -13.56 6.68 -15.93
C SER A 145 -12.82 6.76 -14.58
N ALA A 146 -13.56 6.99 -13.49
CA ALA A 146 -12.99 7.03 -12.15
C ALA A 146 -12.40 5.67 -11.75
N VAL A 147 -13.15 4.59 -11.95
CA VAL A 147 -12.64 3.22 -11.71
C VAL A 147 -11.43 2.91 -12.59
N GLY A 148 -11.49 3.31 -13.87
CA GLY A 148 -10.38 3.16 -14.82
C GLY A 148 -9.11 3.89 -14.33
N LEU A 149 -9.24 5.13 -13.86
CA LEU A 149 -8.11 5.89 -13.31
C LEU A 149 -7.51 5.23 -12.06
N TYR A 150 -8.36 4.76 -11.14
CA TYR A 150 -7.89 4.03 -9.95
C TYR A 150 -7.10 2.78 -10.31
N LEU A 151 -7.63 1.93 -11.20
CA LEU A 151 -6.94 0.73 -11.65
C LEU A 151 -5.69 1.04 -12.49
N ALA A 152 -5.69 2.12 -13.28
CA ALA A 152 -4.51 2.59 -14.00
C ALA A 152 -3.36 2.98 -13.06
N SER A 153 -3.69 3.43 -11.84
CA SER A 153 -2.66 3.80 -10.85
C SER A 153 -1.96 2.60 -10.17
N TYR A 154 -2.35 1.37 -10.47
CA TYR A 154 -1.79 0.15 -9.88
C TYR A 154 -0.26 0.07 -10.00
N ALA A 155 0.30 0.34 -11.18
CA ALA A 155 1.76 0.38 -11.36
C ALA A 155 2.39 1.60 -10.67
N ALA A 156 1.72 2.75 -10.66
CA ALA A 156 2.22 3.97 -10.03
C ALA A 156 2.32 3.87 -8.50
N VAL A 157 1.49 3.02 -7.87
CA VAL A 157 1.60 2.68 -6.45
C VAL A 157 2.48 1.46 -6.20
N GLY A 158 3.34 1.07 -7.13
CA GLY A 158 4.25 -0.05 -6.92
C GLY A 158 3.57 -1.43 -6.84
N GLY A 159 2.37 -1.62 -7.40
CA GLY A 159 1.68 -2.90 -7.38
C GLY A 159 1.13 -3.32 -6.00
N PHE A 160 0.84 -2.36 -5.11
CA PHE A 160 0.39 -2.65 -3.74
C PHE A 160 -1.09 -3.02 -3.61
N PHE A 161 -1.88 -3.07 -4.70
CA PHE A 161 -3.32 -3.30 -4.61
C PHE A 161 -3.73 -4.72 -4.22
N ASP A 162 -2.88 -5.72 -4.43
CA ASP A 162 -3.19 -7.15 -4.31
C ASP A 162 -2.22 -7.94 -3.42
N ILE A 163 -1.20 -7.30 -2.87
CA ILE A 163 -0.25 -7.96 -1.96
C ILE A 163 -0.81 -8.13 -0.55
N GLY A 164 -0.21 -9.03 0.23
CA GLY A 164 -0.64 -9.38 1.58
C GLY A 164 -0.38 -8.30 2.63
N ARG A 165 -0.94 -7.08 2.42
CA ARG A 165 -0.76 -5.91 3.30
C ARG A 165 -2.08 -5.26 3.68
N VAL A 166 -2.07 -4.49 4.74
CA VAL A 166 -3.24 -3.81 5.32
C VAL A 166 -3.88 -2.77 4.39
N ASP A 167 -3.15 -2.27 3.39
CA ASP A 167 -3.45 -1.04 2.66
C ASP A 167 -4.72 -1.12 1.83
N SER A 168 -4.96 -2.23 1.12
CA SER A 168 -6.16 -2.39 0.27
C SER A 168 -7.44 -2.48 1.09
N LEU A 169 -7.43 -3.19 2.22
CA LEU A 169 -8.56 -3.22 3.14
C LEU A 169 -8.81 -1.84 3.76
N PHE A 170 -7.74 -1.13 4.11
CA PHE A 170 -7.81 0.23 4.61
C PHE A 170 -8.51 1.18 3.62
N VAL A 171 -8.09 1.18 2.34
CA VAL A 171 -8.70 2.02 1.29
C VAL A 171 -10.16 1.65 1.07
N PHE A 172 -10.47 0.36 1.02
CA PHE A 172 -11.85 -0.10 0.84
C PHE A 172 -12.77 0.40 1.96
N LEU A 173 -12.39 0.17 3.22
CA LEU A 173 -13.19 0.60 4.37
C LEU A 173 -13.31 2.14 4.43
N LEU A 174 -12.25 2.87 4.12
CA LEU A 174 -12.25 4.33 4.02
C LEU A 174 -13.28 4.81 2.98
N LEU A 175 -13.29 4.24 1.79
CA LEU A 175 -14.26 4.60 0.74
C LEU A 175 -15.70 4.22 1.13
N VAL A 176 -15.90 3.11 1.83
CA VAL A 176 -17.21 2.72 2.37
C VAL A 176 -17.68 3.73 3.42
N ALA A 177 -16.81 4.16 4.33
CA ALA A 177 -17.16 5.18 5.33
C ALA A 177 -17.55 6.52 4.65
N LEU A 178 -16.78 6.96 3.65
CA LEU A 178 -17.11 8.15 2.84
C LEU A 178 -18.44 8.00 2.11
N LEU A 179 -18.72 6.84 1.53
CA LEU A 179 -19.97 6.58 0.83
C LEU A 179 -21.17 6.62 1.78
N LEU A 180 -21.05 6.03 2.95
CA LEU A 180 -22.10 6.06 3.98
C LEU A 180 -22.37 7.49 4.46
N GLN A 181 -21.32 8.27 4.72
CA GLN A 181 -21.43 9.66 5.12
C GLN A 181 -22.09 10.49 4.01
N GLN A 182 -21.67 10.33 2.76
CA GLN A 182 -22.26 11.02 1.61
C GLN A 182 -23.73 10.67 1.42
N ARG A 183 -24.15 9.44 1.73
CA ARG A 183 -25.56 8.99 1.70
C ARG A 183 -26.38 9.43 2.90
N GLY A 184 -25.79 10.14 3.87
CA GLY A 184 -26.50 10.68 5.04
C GLY A 184 -26.60 9.72 6.21
N TYR A 185 -25.72 8.71 6.30
CA TYR A 185 -25.60 7.76 7.42
C TYR A 185 -24.30 7.98 8.24
N PRO A 186 -24.06 9.21 8.78
CA PRO A 186 -22.77 9.53 9.40
C PRO A 186 -22.48 8.72 10.67
N VAL A 187 -23.51 8.29 11.41
CA VAL A 187 -23.32 7.43 12.61
C VAL A 187 -22.85 6.03 12.21
N VAL A 188 -23.40 5.46 11.13
CA VAL A 188 -22.94 4.16 10.60
C VAL A 188 -21.54 4.31 10.01
N ALA A 189 -21.27 5.44 9.31
CA ALA A 189 -19.92 5.76 8.83
C ALA A 189 -18.92 5.84 9.99
N ALA A 190 -19.32 6.39 11.14
CA ALA A 190 -18.47 6.46 12.33
C ALA A 190 -18.03 5.08 12.84
N LEU A 191 -18.92 4.09 12.81
CA LEU A 191 -18.56 2.69 13.14
C LEU A 191 -17.57 2.11 12.12
N VAL A 192 -17.77 2.40 10.83
CA VAL A 192 -16.80 1.97 9.80
C VAL A 192 -15.47 2.69 9.96
N TRP A 193 -15.45 3.97 10.37
CA TRP A 193 -14.21 4.70 10.68
C TRP A 193 -13.41 4.04 11.83
N VAL A 194 -14.08 3.41 12.81
CA VAL A 194 -13.37 2.59 13.80
C VAL A 194 -12.70 1.37 13.16
N LEU A 195 -13.36 0.69 12.21
CA LEU A 195 -12.75 -0.42 11.46
C LEU A 195 -11.58 0.05 10.60
N VAL A 196 -11.68 1.24 9.98
CA VAL A 196 -10.56 1.87 9.26
C VAL A 196 -9.37 2.08 10.18
N PHE A 197 -9.60 2.63 11.38
CA PHE A 197 -8.55 2.79 12.40
C PHE A 197 -7.95 1.44 12.82
N GLN A 198 -8.78 0.44 13.08
CA GLN A 198 -8.33 -0.90 13.46
C GLN A 198 -7.65 -1.66 12.30
N THR A 199 -7.64 -1.08 11.10
CA THR A 199 -6.82 -1.56 9.97
C THR A 199 -5.50 -0.80 9.89
N LYS A 200 -5.54 0.55 9.98
CA LYS A 200 -4.36 1.42 9.93
C LYS A 200 -4.59 2.69 10.76
N GLN A 201 -3.91 2.79 11.87
CA GLN A 201 -4.13 3.84 12.89
C GLN A 201 -3.84 5.27 12.42
N THR A 202 -3.11 5.44 11.33
CA THR A 202 -2.80 6.76 10.75
C THR A 202 -4.06 7.55 10.33
N VAL A 203 -5.22 6.90 10.24
CA VAL A 203 -6.49 7.54 9.92
C VAL A 203 -7.07 8.38 11.06
N LEU A 204 -6.58 8.25 12.28
CA LEU A 204 -7.20 8.87 13.46
C LEU A 204 -7.50 10.37 13.31
N PRO A 205 -6.53 11.25 12.98
CA PRO A 205 -6.81 12.66 12.78
C PRO A 205 -7.70 12.92 11.54
N LEU A 206 -7.57 12.08 10.51
CA LEU A 206 -8.32 12.20 9.26
C LEU A 206 -9.82 11.96 9.49
N ALA A 207 -10.16 10.92 10.26
CA ALA A 207 -11.55 10.57 10.54
C ALA A 207 -12.29 11.73 11.25
N PHE A 208 -11.66 12.34 12.25
CA PHE A 208 -12.24 13.52 12.92
C PHE A 208 -12.45 14.70 11.96
N LEU A 209 -11.44 15.02 11.13
CA LEU A 209 -11.54 16.10 10.15
C LEU A 209 -12.64 15.83 9.10
N ILE A 210 -12.78 14.58 8.67
CA ILE A 210 -13.80 14.19 7.69
C ILE A 210 -15.21 14.22 8.31
N LEU A 211 -15.37 13.82 9.55
CA LEU A 211 -16.64 13.91 10.25
C LEU A 211 -17.09 15.35 10.46
N LEU A 212 -16.17 16.34 10.55
CA LEU A 212 -16.50 17.76 10.56
C LEU A 212 -17.20 18.21 9.28
N ALA A 213 -17.09 17.50 8.16
CA ALA A 213 -17.85 17.81 6.95
C ALA A 213 -19.39 17.73 7.13
N GLU A 214 -19.86 17.13 8.24
CA GLU A 214 -21.27 17.14 8.63
C GLU A 214 -21.70 18.44 9.36
N TRP A 215 -20.82 19.43 9.47
CA TRP A 215 -21.08 20.69 10.21
C TRP A 215 -22.39 21.40 9.84
N PRO A 216 -22.94 21.31 8.61
CA PRO A 216 -24.25 21.90 8.32
C PRO A 216 -25.40 21.22 9.08
N ARG A 217 -25.14 20.02 9.64
CA ARG A 217 -26.10 19.23 10.44
C ARG A 217 -25.50 18.89 11.81
N PRO A 218 -25.36 19.86 12.73
CA PRO A 218 -24.54 19.72 13.93
C PRO A 218 -24.96 18.53 14.82
N LYS A 219 -26.25 18.23 14.93
CA LYS A 219 -26.73 17.06 15.70
C LYS A 219 -26.19 15.75 15.15
N ARG A 220 -26.15 15.59 13.80
CA ARG A 220 -25.60 14.40 13.14
C ARG A 220 -24.09 14.34 13.28
N MET A 221 -23.42 15.48 13.12
CA MET A 221 -21.99 15.62 13.33
C MET A 221 -21.58 15.17 14.74
N PHE A 222 -22.20 15.76 15.77
CA PHE A 222 -21.89 15.39 17.16
C PHE A 222 -22.21 13.93 17.46
N ALA A 223 -23.34 13.38 16.97
CA ALA A 223 -23.68 11.97 17.14
C ALA A 223 -22.62 11.07 16.49
N ALA A 224 -22.16 11.38 15.29
CA ALA A 224 -21.13 10.60 14.60
C ALA A 224 -19.76 10.70 15.30
N MET A 225 -19.34 11.90 15.68
CA MET A 225 -18.08 12.12 16.41
C MET A 225 -18.08 11.42 17.78
N LEU A 226 -19.20 11.51 18.51
CA LEU A 226 -19.35 10.83 19.79
C LEU A 226 -19.33 9.30 19.63
N THR A 227 -20.05 8.77 18.63
CA THR A 227 -20.03 7.33 18.31
C THR A 227 -18.62 6.88 17.97
N PHE A 228 -17.92 7.59 17.07
CA PHE A 228 -16.54 7.30 16.72
C PHE A 228 -15.64 7.32 17.96
N GLY A 229 -15.68 8.39 18.75
CA GLY A 229 -14.85 8.57 19.95
C GLY A 229 -15.09 7.50 20.99
N ILE A 230 -16.35 7.20 21.34
CA ILE A 230 -16.68 6.20 22.35
C ILE A 230 -16.28 4.78 21.89
N VAL A 231 -16.68 4.39 20.68
CA VAL A 231 -16.41 3.02 20.18
C VAL A 231 -14.92 2.80 19.95
N LEU A 232 -14.22 3.82 19.44
CA LEU A 232 -12.77 3.78 19.31
C LEU A 232 -12.09 3.67 20.66
N ALA A 233 -12.42 4.55 21.62
CA ALA A 233 -11.83 4.51 22.95
C ALA A 233 -12.09 3.18 23.66
N ALA A 234 -13.30 2.65 23.58
CA ALA A 234 -13.64 1.33 24.12
C ALA A 234 -12.82 0.21 23.47
N SER A 235 -12.71 0.21 22.13
CA SER A 235 -11.92 -0.80 21.40
C SER A 235 -10.43 -0.73 21.73
N VAL A 236 -9.87 0.47 21.82
CA VAL A 236 -8.46 0.69 22.21
C VAL A 236 -8.23 0.25 23.65
N ALA A 237 -9.12 0.64 24.59
CA ALA A 237 -9.01 0.26 25.99
C ALA A 237 -9.08 -1.27 26.17
N LEU A 238 -10.02 -1.93 25.49
CA LEU A 238 -10.17 -3.39 25.51
C LEU A 238 -8.91 -4.11 24.99
N LEU A 239 -8.43 -3.69 23.81
CA LEU A 239 -7.24 -4.30 23.21
C LEU A 239 -5.98 -4.04 24.07
N ASN A 240 -5.86 -2.82 24.60
CA ASN A 240 -4.72 -2.48 25.45
C ASN A 240 -4.74 -3.28 26.77
N HIS A 241 -5.91 -3.44 27.38
CA HIS A 241 -6.07 -4.27 28.59
C HIS A 241 -5.77 -5.75 28.28
N ALA A 242 -6.34 -6.29 27.20
CA ALA A 242 -6.16 -7.68 26.79
C ALA A 242 -4.70 -8.05 26.45
N THR A 243 -3.88 -7.06 26.08
CA THR A 243 -2.47 -7.24 25.71
C THR A 243 -1.49 -6.72 26.76
N GLY A 244 -1.96 -6.39 27.97
CA GLY A 244 -1.09 -5.87 29.04
C GLY A 244 -0.37 -4.57 28.66
N GLY A 245 -0.99 -3.71 27.82
CA GLY A 245 -0.43 -2.44 27.37
C GLY A 245 0.34 -2.49 26.04
N TRP A 246 0.68 -3.67 25.54
CA TRP A 246 1.51 -3.80 24.34
C TRP A 246 0.83 -3.33 23.07
N TYR A 247 -0.51 -3.41 22.97
CA TYR A 247 -1.23 -2.79 21.86
C TYR A 247 -0.95 -1.28 21.78
N GLY A 248 -1.12 -0.56 22.89
CA GLY A 248 -0.87 0.88 22.95
C GLY A 248 0.60 1.25 22.69
N PHE A 249 1.53 0.41 23.18
CA PHE A 249 2.96 0.58 22.93
C PHE A 249 3.28 0.61 21.43
N TYR A 250 2.81 -0.37 20.64
CA TYR A 250 3.10 -0.42 19.20
C TYR A 250 2.30 0.58 18.39
N ILE A 251 1.01 0.74 18.67
CA ILE A 251 0.11 1.55 17.83
C ILE A 251 0.29 3.05 18.04
N PHE A 252 0.68 3.47 19.23
CA PHE A 252 0.87 4.88 19.55
C PHE A 252 2.31 5.21 19.98
N GLY A 253 2.89 4.40 20.85
CA GLY A 253 4.21 4.66 21.43
C GLY A 253 5.30 4.69 20.37
N VAL A 254 5.49 3.60 19.66
CA VAL A 254 6.56 3.45 18.64
C VAL A 254 6.37 4.45 17.51
N VAL A 255 5.15 4.60 17.01
CA VAL A 255 4.85 5.52 15.90
C VAL A 255 5.24 6.98 16.19
N ARG A 256 5.07 7.43 17.44
CA ARG A 256 5.45 8.80 17.85
C ARG A 256 6.97 9.02 17.84
N GLY A 257 7.76 7.96 17.99
CA GLY A 257 9.21 8.02 18.02
C GLY A 257 9.88 7.98 16.65
N LEU A 258 9.14 7.72 15.58
CA LEU A 258 9.71 7.62 14.24
C LEU A 258 10.20 8.99 13.72
N PRO A 259 11.41 9.09 13.15
CA PRO A 259 11.96 10.34 12.67
C PRO A 259 11.27 10.85 11.40
N LEU A 260 11.20 12.19 11.27
CA LEU A 260 10.72 12.86 10.06
C LEU A 260 11.84 13.03 9.05
N VAL A 261 11.51 12.82 7.76
CA VAL A 261 12.44 12.96 6.62
C VAL A 261 11.91 14.05 5.67
N LEU A 262 12.41 15.27 5.84
CA LEU A 262 11.94 16.45 5.10
C LEU A 262 12.03 16.26 3.57
N ARG A 263 13.06 15.60 3.05
CA ARG A 263 13.22 15.34 1.61
C ARG A 263 12.04 14.55 1.04
N GLN A 264 11.58 13.51 1.76
CA GLN A 264 10.41 12.72 1.34
C GLN A 264 9.15 13.58 1.34
N ALA A 265 8.93 14.40 2.38
CA ALA A 265 7.80 15.30 2.47
C ALA A 265 7.72 16.30 1.29
N VAL A 266 8.87 16.84 0.85
CA VAL A 266 8.92 17.79 -0.27
C VAL A 266 8.70 17.11 -1.63
N LEU A 267 9.33 15.96 -1.86
CA LEU A 267 9.28 15.26 -3.14
C LEU A 267 7.95 14.51 -3.36
N PHE A 268 7.20 14.23 -2.31
CA PHE A 268 5.91 13.55 -2.38
C PHE A 268 4.95 14.22 -3.37
N VAL A 269 4.75 15.55 -3.24
CA VAL A 269 3.75 16.27 -4.04
C VAL A 269 4.06 16.21 -5.54
N PRO A 270 5.24 16.61 -6.05
CA PRO A 270 5.50 16.61 -7.49
C PRO A 270 5.63 15.21 -8.09
N LEU A 271 6.27 14.26 -7.39
CA LEU A 271 6.60 12.96 -7.96
C LEU A 271 5.47 11.94 -7.83
N LEU A 272 4.85 11.86 -6.66
CA LEU A 272 3.85 10.82 -6.40
C LEU A 272 2.41 11.30 -6.58
N LEU A 273 2.14 12.58 -6.32
CA LEU A 273 0.77 13.09 -6.38
C LEU A 273 0.44 13.69 -7.75
N LEU A 274 1.23 14.64 -8.25
CA LEU A 274 0.93 15.39 -9.47
C LEU A 274 1.37 14.67 -10.74
N GLY A 275 2.58 14.10 -10.75
CA GLY A 275 3.18 13.53 -11.95
C GLY A 275 2.29 12.48 -12.64
N PRO A 276 1.90 11.40 -11.99
CA PRO A 276 1.12 10.33 -12.62
C PRO A 276 -0.30 10.74 -13.03
N MET A 277 -0.88 11.77 -12.39
CA MET A 277 -2.29 12.17 -12.56
C MET A 277 -2.46 13.62 -13.05
N ALA A 278 -1.49 14.17 -13.79
CA ALA A 278 -1.48 15.58 -14.18
C ALA A 278 -2.72 16.02 -14.94
N ALA A 279 -3.16 15.25 -15.94
CA ALA A 279 -4.36 15.59 -16.72
C ALA A 279 -5.66 15.40 -15.91
N ALA A 280 -5.68 14.43 -14.97
CA ALA A 280 -6.79 14.28 -14.04
C ALA A 280 -6.92 15.52 -13.14
N TRP A 281 -5.81 16.01 -12.58
CA TRP A 281 -5.80 17.25 -11.81
C TRP A 281 -6.22 18.47 -12.63
N ALA A 282 -5.75 18.58 -13.86
CA ALA A 282 -6.16 19.67 -14.77
C ALA A 282 -7.70 19.67 -14.99
N LEU A 283 -8.31 18.50 -15.19
CA LEU A 283 -9.77 18.37 -15.34
C LEU A 283 -10.52 18.68 -14.04
N ILE A 284 -9.98 18.28 -12.87
CA ILE A 284 -10.55 18.60 -11.56
C ILE A 284 -10.56 20.13 -11.37
N VAL A 285 -9.41 20.78 -11.60
CA VAL A 285 -9.29 22.25 -11.49
C VAL A 285 -10.23 22.95 -12.48
N ALA A 286 -10.26 22.51 -13.73
CA ALA A 286 -11.18 23.05 -14.75
C ALA A 286 -12.64 22.97 -14.29
N ALA A 287 -13.06 21.83 -13.72
CA ALA A 287 -14.41 21.66 -13.21
C ALA A 287 -14.71 22.59 -12.03
N VAL A 288 -13.77 22.75 -11.09
CA VAL A 288 -13.93 23.66 -9.94
C VAL A 288 -14.09 25.11 -10.39
N VAL A 289 -13.28 25.55 -11.36
CA VAL A 289 -13.29 26.94 -11.85
C VAL A 289 -14.52 27.23 -12.73
N THR A 290 -14.96 26.27 -13.53
CA THR A 290 -16.01 26.50 -14.55
C THR A 290 -17.42 26.12 -14.11
N THR A 291 -17.57 25.37 -13.01
CA THR A 291 -18.89 24.89 -12.56
C THR A 291 -19.20 25.34 -11.13
N ARG A 292 -20.48 25.58 -10.86
CA ARG A 292 -20.94 25.96 -9.52
C ARG A 292 -21.23 24.70 -8.70
N ILE A 293 -20.72 24.64 -7.46
CA ILE A 293 -20.99 23.58 -6.49
C ILE A 293 -21.79 24.19 -5.33
N ARG A 294 -22.80 23.49 -4.83
CA ARG A 294 -23.50 23.90 -3.60
C ARG A 294 -22.50 23.90 -2.44
N LEU A 295 -22.55 24.92 -1.60
CA LEU A 295 -21.59 25.12 -0.50
C LEU A 295 -21.42 23.87 0.39
N GLU A 296 -22.53 23.23 0.79
CA GLU A 296 -22.46 22.00 1.61
C GLU A 296 -21.65 20.88 0.96
N ARG A 297 -21.83 20.69 -0.38
CA ARG A 297 -21.07 19.68 -1.13
C ARG A 297 -19.63 20.10 -1.33
N ALA A 298 -19.38 21.37 -1.59
CA ALA A 298 -18.03 21.90 -1.72
C ALA A 298 -17.26 21.70 -0.41
N MET A 299 -17.88 21.96 0.74
CA MET A 299 -17.29 21.74 2.06
C MET A 299 -16.98 20.27 2.31
N PHE A 300 -17.87 19.32 1.97
CA PHE A 300 -17.59 17.90 2.09
C PHE A 300 -16.34 17.51 1.29
N PHE A 301 -16.28 17.87 0.00
CA PHE A 301 -15.12 17.57 -0.83
C PHE A 301 -13.84 18.23 -0.32
N LEU A 302 -13.94 19.47 0.18
CA LEU A 302 -12.80 20.20 0.74
C LEU A 302 -12.26 19.52 2.01
N PHE A 303 -13.11 19.18 2.97
CA PHE A 303 -12.69 18.52 4.21
C PHE A 303 -12.07 17.15 3.94
N VAL A 304 -12.68 16.33 3.08
CA VAL A 304 -12.13 15.03 2.72
C VAL A 304 -10.80 15.17 2.00
N SER A 305 -10.72 16.09 1.01
CA SER A 305 -9.46 16.34 0.29
C SER A 305 -8.38 16.84 1.23
N PHE A 306 -8.68 17.85 2.04
CA PHE A 306 -7.72 18.40 3.00
C PHE A 306 -7.21 17.31 3.96
N ALA A 307 -8.12 16.55 4.57
CA ALA A 307 -7.75 15.47 5.47
C ALA A 307 -6.83 14.46 4.80
N LEU A 308 -7.23 13.93 3.63
CA LEU A 308 -6.45 12.90 2.94
C LEU A 308 -5.09 13.43 2.46
N PHE A 309 -5.04 14.61 1.82
CA PHE A 309 -3.78 15.15 1.31
C PHE A 309 -2.80 15.50 2.44
N VAL A 310 -3.27 16.20 3.48
CA VAL A 310 -2.43 16.57 4.61
C VAL A 310 -2.04 15.34 5.43
N GLY A 311 -2.99 14.41 5.66
CA GLY A 311 -2.72 13.20 6.43
C GLY A 311 -1.72 12.29 5.74
N ILE A 312 -1.85 12.08 4.44
CA ILE A 312 -0.89 11.24 3.69
C ILE A 312 0.45 11.95 3.51
N TRP A 313 0.46 13.26 3.29
CA TRP A 313 1.69 14.05 3.30
C TRP A 313 2.46 13.87 4.61
N PHE A 314 1.76 13.90 5.76
CA PHE A 314 2.36 13.68 7.06
C PHE A 314 2.91 12.25 7.22
N VAL A 315 2.20 11.23 6.70
CA VAL A 315 2.69 9.84 6.69
C VAL A 315 3.95 9.71 5.84
N GLU A 316 3.97 10.31 4.64
CA GLU A 316 5.13 10.31 3.73
C GLU A 316 6.35 11.05 4.31
N ALA A 317 6.12 11.99 5.22
CA ALA A 317 7.21 12.68 5.90
C ALA A 317 7.96 11.81 6.92
N HIS A 318 7.43 10.64 7.32
CA HIS A 318 8.08 9.76 8.27
C HIS A 318 8.98 8.72 7.57
N ARG A 319 10.05 8.33 8.27
CA ARG A 319 10.92 7.23 7.82
C ARG A 319 10.12 5.93 7.68
N GLY A 320 10.40 5.17 6.61
CA GLY A 320 9.70 3.92 6.31
C GLY A 320 8.41 4.09 5.49
N ALA A 321 8.04 5.30 5.09
CA ALA A 321 6.96 5.52 4.14
C ALA A 321 7.31 4.93 2.77
N SER A 322 6.32 4.37 2.10
CA SER A 322 6.44 3.72 0.79
C SER A 322 5.23 4.05 -0.09
N MET A 323 5.31 3.72 -1.38
CA MET A 323 4.27 4.03 -2.39
C MET A 323 2.85 3.55 -2.01
N ASN A 324 2.71 2.59 -1.11
CA ASN A 324 1.40 2.15 -0.61
C ASN A 324 0.62 3.24 0.15
N SER A 325 1.33 4.19 0.76
CA SER A 325 0.68 5.25 1.54
C SER A 325 -0.09 6.25 0.67
N VAL A 326 0.21 6.38 -0.63
CA VAL A 326 -0.55 7.25 -1.56
C VAL A 326 -1.87 6.63 -2.04
N MET A 327 -2.12 5.34 -1.83
CA MET A 327 -3.31 4.65 -2.32
C MET A 327 -4.63 5.35 -1.94
N PRO A 328 -4.85 5.85 -0.71
CA PRO A 328 -6.09 6.55 -0.36
C PRO A 328 -6.28 7.85 -1.15
N VAL A 329 -5.19 8.59 -1.38
CA VAL A 329 -5.23 9.83 -2.17
C VAL A 329 -5.57 9.53 -3.63
N TYR A 330 -5.00 8.48 -4.21
CA TYR A 330 -5.31 8.09 -5.58
C TYR A 330 -6.76 7.62 -5.74
N ALA A 331 -7.27 6.86 -4.77
CA ALA A 331 -8.67 6.46 -4.75
C ALA A 331 -9.61 7.67 -4.68
N TRP A 332 -9.28 8.65 -3.83
CA TRP A 332 -10.06 9.88 -3.71
C TRP A 332 -9.92 10.78 -4.95
N THR A 333 -8.72 10.92 -5.51
CA THR A 333 -8.49 11.64 -6.78
C THR A 333 -9.33 11.03 -7.90
N ALA A 334 -9.44 9.71 -7.96
CA ALA A 334 -10.29 9.03 -8.94
C ALA A 334 -11.78 9.40 -8.75
N VAL A 335 -12.27 9.50 -7.51
CA VAL A 335 -13.65 9.98 -7.24
C VAL A 335 -13.83 11.41 -7.71
N LEU A 336 -12.91 12.33 -7.34
CA LEU A 336 -12.96 13.73 -7.77
C LEU A 336 -12.90 13.86 -9.29
N PHE A 337 -12.05 13.08 -9.95
CA PHE A 337 -11.92 13.02 -11.40
C PHE A 337 -13.24 12.61 -12.08
N GLY A 338 -13.90 11.56 -11.59
CA GLY A 338 -15.20 11.15 -12.10
C GLY A 338 -16.26 12.25 -11.96
N ILE A 339 -16.31 12.91 -10.81
CA ILE A 339 -17.23 14.02 -10.58
C ILE A 339 -16.91 15.22 -11.49
N ALA A 340 -15.63 15.54 -11.66
CA ALA A 340 -15.17 16.60 -12.56
C ALA A 340 -15.57 16.33 -14.01
N ILE A 341 -15.36 15.12 -14.52
CA ILE A 341 -15.81 14.71 -15.86
C ILE A 341 -17.30 14.93 -16.01
N ALA A 342 -18.12 14.47 -15.06
CA ALA A 342 -19.56 14.62 -15.14
C ALA A 342 -19.98 16.09 -15.24
N ARG A 343 -19.40 16.95 -14.41
CA ARG A 343 -19.67 18.39 -14.37
C ARG A 343 -19.26 19.11 -15.65
N LEU A 344 -18.06 18.79 -16.16
CA LEU A 344 -17.58 19.35 -17.42
C LEU A 344 -18.43 18.88 -18.61
N MET A 345 -18.89 17.62 -18.60
CA MET A 345 -19.82 17.10 -19.60
C MET A 345 -21.20 17.76 -19.53
N ASP A 346 -21.69 18.11 -18.32
CA ASP A 346 -22.95 18.83 -18.14
C ASP A 346 -22.81 20.29 -18.63
N ALA A 347 -21.73 20.96 -18.25
CA ALA A 347 -21.44 22.32 -18.68
C ALA A 347 -21.23 22.44 -20.21
N SER A 348 -20.71 21.39 -20.84
CA SER A 348 -20.46 21.32 -22.29
C SER A 348 -21.59 20.68 -23.09
N ALA A 349 -22.74 20.41 -22.49
CA ALA A 349 -23.84 19.67 -23.16
C ALA A 349 -24.30 20.32 -24.47
N ALA A 350 -24.33 21.65 -24.54
CA ALA A 350 -24.65 22.43 -25.75
C ALA A 350 -23.45 22.62 -26.70
N GLN A 351 -22.25 22.15 -26.33
CA GLN A 351 -21.02 22.37 -27.08
C GLN A 351 -20.32 21.03 -27.37
N PRO A 352 -20.74 20.31 -28.44
CA PRO A 352 -20.23 18.95 -28.71
C PRO A 352 -18.70 18.85 -28.82
N ARG A 353 -18.04 19.91 -29.28
CA ARG A 353 -16.56 19.99 -29.37
C ARG A 353 -15.90 19.97 -27.99
N LEU A 354 -16.40 20.78 -27.08
CA LEU A 354 -15.88 20.82 -25.70
C LEU A 354 -16.17 19.50 -24.99
N HIS A 355 -17.34 18.92 -25.22
CA HIS A 355 -17.69 17.60 -24.71
C HIS A 355 -16.72 16.51 -25.20
N LEU A 356 -16.36 16.53 -26.49
CA LEU A 356 -15.36 15.64 -27.07
C LEU A 356 -13.97 15.90 -26.47
N ALA A 357 -13.57 17.16 -26.30
CA ALA A 357 -12.27 17.51 -25.69
C ALA A 357 -12.14 16.96 -24.27
N VAL A 358 -13.20 17.01 -23.46
CA VAL A 358 -13.22 16.38 -22.13
C VAL A 358 -12.97 14.87 -22.23
N LEU A 359 -13.68 14.16 -23.12
CA LEU A 359 -13.50 12.71 -23.29
C LEU A 359 -12.10 12.35 -23.81
N LEU A 360 -11.53 13.15 -24.70
CA LEU A 360 -10.17 12.96 -25.21
C LEU A 360 -9.13 13.21 -24.11
N ALA A 361 -9.31 14.22 -23.26
CA ALA A 361 -8.43 14.47 -22.13
C ALA A 361 -8.46 13.30 -21.13
N VAL A 362 -9.64 12.70 -20.90
CA VAL A 362 -9.78 11.48 -20.12
C VAL A 362 -9.02 10.31 -20.76
N ALA A 363 -9.18 10.12 -22.07
CA ALA A 363 -8.48 9.07 -22.80
C ALA A 363 -6.95 9.28 -22.74
N VAL A 364 -6.46 10.52 -22.92
CA VAL A 364 -5.03 10.86 -22.79
C VAL A 364 -4.50 10.51 -21.42
N GLN A 365 -5.23 10.87 -20.35
CA GLN A 365 -4.83 10.50 -18.97
C GLN A 365 -4.68 8.99 -18.81
N LEU A 366 -5.67 8.22 -19.28
CA LEU A 366 -5.63 6.77 -19.18
C LEU A 366 -4.51 6.18 -20.04
N VAL A 367 -4.35 6.63 -21.28
CA VAL A 367 -3.27 6.17 -22.17
C VAL A 367 -1.88 6.43 -21.56
N ALA A 368 -1.67 7.61 -20.97
CA ALA A 368 -0.42 7.98 -20.32
C ALA A 368 -0.05 7.07 -19.13
N MET A 369 -1.04 6.36 -18.56
CA MET A 369 -0.83 5.42 -17.45
C MET A 369 -0.74 3.96 -17.88
N ILE A 370 -0.68 3.65 -19.18
CA ILE A 370 -0.50 2.27 -19.65
C ILE A 370 0.86 1.76 -19.19
N TYR A 371 0.84 0.62 -18.53
CA TYR A 371 2.03 -0.04 -18.00
C TYR A 371 2.17 -1.47 -18.54
N ASN A 372 3.39 -2.01 -18.46
CA ASN A 372 3.64 -3.41 -18.77
C ASN A 372 3.34 -4.29 -17.53
N PRO A 373 2.25 -5.07 -17.52
CA PRO A 373 1.89 -5.90 -16.38
C PRO A 373 2.92 -7.02 -16.10
N GLY A 374 3.70 -7.42 -17.09
CA GLY A 374 4.76 -8.42 -16.92
C GLY A 374 5.86 -7.99 -15.93
N ARG A 375 6.01 -6.66 -15.71
CA ARG A 375 6.94 -6.16 -14.69
C ARG A 375 6.41 -6.27 -13.26
N LEU A 376 5.11 -6.53 -13.09
CA LEU A 376 4.44 -6.63 -11.81
C LEU A 376 4.30 -8.07 -11.31
N VAL A 377 4.59 -9.05 -12.16
CA VAL A 377 4.47 -10.47 -11.83
C VAL A 377 5.83 -11.13 -11.70
N PRO A 378 5.98 -12.15 -10.85
CA PRO A 378 7.21 -12.91 -10.74
C PRO A 378 7.66 -13.49 -12.09
N PRO A 379 8.95 -13.41 -12.43
CA PRO A 379 9.50 -14.05 -13.62
C PRO A 379 9.41 -15.59 -13.54
N ALA A 380 9.56 -16.27 -14.66
CA ALA A 380 9.33 -17.71 -14.75
C ALA A 380 10.24 -18.54 -13.82
N ASP A 381 11.45 -18.05 -13.55
CA ASP A 381 12.46 -18.69 -12.69
C ASP A 381 12.36 -18.29 -11.21
N ALA A 382 11.44 -17.38 -10.84
CA ALA A 382 11.35 -16.85 -9.48
C ALA A 382 11.11 -17.94 -8.43
N VAL A 383 10.24 -18.92 -8.74
CA VAL A 383 9.96 -20.04 -7.81
C VAL A 383 11.22 -20.86 -7.56
N GLN A 384 11.98 -21.17 -8.63
CA GLN A 384 13.23 -21.94 -8.50
C GLN A 384 14.28 -21.21 -7.68
N ARG A 385 14.44 -19.90 -7.90
CA ARG A 385 15.39 -19.07 -7.13
C ARG A 385 15.01 -19.01 -5.66
N SER A 386 13.74 -18.76 -5.34
CA SER A 386 13.27 -18.74 -3.96
C SER A 386 13.42 -20.11 -3.28
N GLN A 387 13.13 -21.21 -3.99
CA GLN A 387 13.37 -22.57 -3.49
C GLN A 387 14.86 -22.84 -3.22
N ALA A 388 15.74 -22.44 -4.13
CA ALA A 388 17.18 -22.58 -3.96
C ALA A 388 17.69 -21.80 -2.74
N PHE A 389 17.15 -20.58 -2.51
CA PHE A 389 17.44 -19.81 -1.31
C PHE A 389 17.01 -20.54 -0.03
N VAL A 390 15.75 -20.99 0.02
CA VAL A 390 15.22 -21.74 1.19
C VAL A 390 16.04 -23.01 1.44
N GLN A 391 16.46 -23.73 0.42
CA GLN A 391 17.31 -24.91 0.57
C GLN A 391 18.70 -24.57 1.15
N ARG A 392 19.26 -23.42 0.77
CA ARG A 392 20.52 -22.95 1.34
C ARG A 392 20.39 -22.64 2.84
N VAL A 393 19.35 -21.90 3.20
CA VAL A 393 19.05 -21.60 4.62
C VAL A 393 18.82 -22.92 5.40
N ARG A 394 18.10 -23.88 4.81
CA ARG A 394 17.86 -25.20 5.42
C ARG A 394 19.15 -25.98 5.70
N ALA A 395 20.10 -25.91 4.78
CA ALA A 395 21.37 -26.66 4.86
C ALA A 395 22.32 -26.10 5.94
N LEU A 396 22.12 -24.87 6.42
CA LEU A 396 22.91 -24.32 7.51
C LEU A 396 22.55 -25.02 8.83
N PRO A 397 23.55 -25.37 9.68
CA PRO A 397 23.29 -25.95 10.98
C PRO A 397 22.73 -24.90 11.97
N GLY A 398 22.13 -25.36 13.05
CA GLY A 398 21.71 -24.50 14.16
C GLY A 398 20.68 -23.45 13.79
N ASP A 399 20.72 -22.33 14.50
CA ASP A 399 19.81 -21.20 14.36
C ASP A 399 20.34 -20.20 13.32
N VAL A 400 19.47 -19.69 12.45
CA VAL A 400 19.80 -18.75 11.37
C VAL A 400 18.88 -17.54 11.45
N TYR A 401 19.45 -16.35 11.53
CA TYR A 401 18.65 -15.13 11.53
C TYR A 401 18.40 -14.61 10.10
N VAL A 402 17.22 -14.85 9.56
CA VAL A 402 16.81 -14.32 8.26
C VAL A 402 16.06 -13.02 8.49
N LEU A 403 16.72 -11.89 8.31
CA LEU A 403 16.32 -10.59 8.87
C LEU A 403 14.97 -10.06 8.34
N ASN A 404 14.71 -10.16 7.06
CA ASN A 404 13.49 -9.58 6.44
C ASN A 404 12.60 -10.64 5.77
N HIS A 405 12.86 -11.93 6.00
CA HIS A 405 12.20 -13.04 5.33
C HIS A 405 11.90 -14.17 6.33
N SER A 406 11.26 -13.84 7.43
CA SER A 406 11.03 -14.78 8.53
C SER A 406 10.17 -15.98 8.11
N TYR A 407 9.29 -15.83 7.09
CA TYR A 407 8.55 -16.98 6.57
C TYR A 407 9.43 -17.94 5.74
N ASP A 408 10.45 -17.44 5.03
CA ASP A 408 11.42 -18.30 4.34
C ASP A 408 12.25 -19.12 5.36
N ALA A 409 12.52 -18.57 6.54
CA ALA A 409 13.11 -19.33 7.65
C ALA A 409 12.19 -20.50 8.06
N ILE A 410 10.88 -20.27 8.19
CA ILE A 410 9.89 -21.32 8.48
C ILE A 410 9.90 -22.39 7.38
N LEU A 411 9.89 -21.99 6.10
CA LEU A 411 9.97 -22.92 4.95
C LEU A 411 11.27 -23.74 4.96
N ALA A 412 12.35 -23.16 5.48
CA ALA A 412 13.62 -23.84 5.66
C ALA A 412 13.65 -24.77 6.90
N GLY A 413 12.59 -24.82 7.69
CA GLY A 413 12.54 -25.58 8.95
C GLY A 413 13.33 -24.93 10.08
N LYS A 414 13.57 -23.62 9.99
CA LYS A 414 14.23 -22.80 11.01
C LYS A 414 13.19 -22.01 11.83
N GLN A 415 13.62 -21.51 12.99
CA GLN A 415 12.79 -20.60 13.79
C GLN A 415 12.72 -19.23 13.07
N PRO A 416 11.54 -18.60 13.00
CA PRO A 416 11.44 -17.21 12.57
C PRO A 416 11.93 -16.30 13.68
N HIS A 417 12.60 -15.21 13.29
CA HIS A 417 13.04 -14.15 14.20
C HIS A 417 12.35 -12.82 13.87
N ALA A 418 12.57 -11.81 14.72
CA ALA A 418 12.00 -10.49 14.54
C ALA A 418 12.42 -9.89 13.19
N GLU A 419 11.44 -9.43 12.42
CA GLU A 419 11.68 -8.76 11.14
C GLU A 419 12.44 -7.46 11.34
N GLY A 420 13.39 -7.19 10.44
CA GLY A 420 14.27 -6.04 10.54
C GLY A 420 13.57 -4.70 10.65
N GLU A 421 12.48 -4.49 9.89
CA GLU A 421 11.72 -3.25 9.94
C GLU A 421 10.98 -3.07 11.28
N ALA A 422 10.34 -4.12 11.78
CA ALA A 422 9.65 -4.07 13.06
C ALA A 422 10.64 -3.88 14.22
N LEU A 423 11.77 -4.61 14.17
CA LEU A 423 12.88 -4.48 15.12
C LEU A 423 13.44 -3.05 15.09
N GLY A 424 13.79 -2.56 13.90
CA GLY A 424 14.33 -1.23 13.69
C GLY A 424 13.41 -0.13 14.19
N ALA A 425 12.11 -0.24 13.92
CA ALA A 425 11.14 0.74 14.40
C ALA A 425 11.14 0.88 15.93
N VAL A 426 11.21 -0.23 16.68
CA VAL A 426 11.29 -0.18 18.16
C VAL A 426 12.62 0.39 18.62
N LEU A 427 13.73 0.03 17.97
CA LEU A 427 15.07 0.53 18.31
C LEU A 427 15.21 2.05 18.01
N ASP A 428 14.69 2.51 16.89
CA ASP A 428 14.74 3.92 16.44
C ASP A 428 13.83 4.84 17.27
N ALA A 429 12.71 4.31 17.75
CA ALA A 429 11.77 5.06 18.59
C ALA A 429 12.33 5.44 19.96
N LYS A 430 13.39 4.77 20.42
CA LYS A 430 14.10 5.06 21.68
C LYS A 430 13.17 5.13 22.91
N LEU A 431 12.28 4.17 23.06
CA LEU A 431 11.23 4.13 24.09
C LEU A 431 11.76 3.59 25.44
N GLY A 432 12.60 4.36 26.12
CA GLY A 432 13.09 4.07 27.48
C GLY A 432 13.80 2.72 27.59
N SER A 433 13.51 1.98 28.66
CA SER A 433 14.13 0.68 28.93
C SER A 433 13.81 -0.37 27.87
N THR A 434 12.59 -0.40 27.31
CA THR A 434 12.19 -1.42 26.33
C THR A 434 13.08 -1.42 25.09
N SER A 435 13.35 -0.25 24.50
CA SER A 435 14.27 -0.15 23.35
C SER A 435 15.72 -0.45 23.75
N ALA A 436 16.13 -0.04 24.96
CA ALA A 436 17.48 -0.30 25.48
C ALA A 436 17.69 -1.80 25.74
N ASP A 437 16.72 -2.48 26.36
CA ASP A 437 16.78 -3.92 26.63
C ASP A 437 16.79 -4.74 25.33
N LEU A 438 15.98 -4.34 24.33
CA LEU A 438 16.00 -4.98 23.01
C LEU A 438 17.35 -4.79 22.31
N ARG A 439 17.97 -3.62 22.42
CA ARG A 439 19.31 -3.34 21.91
C ARG A 439 20.36 -4.19 22.62
N ALA A 440 20.26 -4.32 23.95
CA ALA A 440 21.16 -5.15 24.72
C ALA A 440 21.04 -6.64 24.34
N GLN A 441 19.82 -7.15 24.14
CA GLN A 441 19.60 -8.51 23.64
C GLN A 441 20.25 -8.71 22.26
N LEU A 442 20.07 -7.76 21.33
CA LEU A 442 20.68 -7.84 20.01
C LEU A 442 22.21 -7.88 20.10
N ASN A 443 22.81 -6.97 20.85
CA ASN A 443 24.25 -6.92 21.02
C ASN A 443 24.81 -8.21 21.66
N ALA A 444 24.14 -8.74 22.66
CA ALA A 444 24.53 -10.00 23.32
C ALA A 444 24.42 -11.21 22.37
N ALA A 445 23.34 -11.30 21.59
CA ALA A 445 23.14 -12.37 20.60
C ALA A 445 24.22 -12.34 19.52
N MET A 446 24.57 -11.14 19.04
CA MET A 446 25.63 -10.97 18.04
C MET A 446 27.00 -11.32 18.62
N ALA A 447 27.35 -10.80 19.79
CA ALA A 447 28.64 -11.05 20.44
C ALA A 447 28.87 -12.53 20.82
N SER A 448 27.80 -13.25 21.16
CA SER A 448 27.85 -14.69 21.47
C SER A 448 27.79 -15.59 20.24
N HIS A 449 27.70 -15.03 19.03
CA HIS A 449 27.43 -15.78 17.78
C HIS A 449 26.24 -16.75 17.92
N ARG A 450 25.13 -16.27 18.53
CA ARG A 450 23.93 -17.09 18.74
C ARG A 450 23.47 -17.76 17.44
N TYR A 451 23.61 -17.06 16.32
CA TYR A 451 23.20 -17.54 15.00
C TYR A 451 24.40 -18.11 14.24
N SER A 452 24.21 -19.22 13.54
CA SER A 452 25.24 -19.77 12.64
C SER A 452 25.45 -18.87 11.41
N ALA A 453 24.40 -18.16 11.00
CA ALA A 453 24.45 -17.15 9.96
C ALA A 453 23.39 -16.08 10.20
N VAL A 454 23.67 -14.86 9.70
CA VAL A 454 22.69 -13.79 9.58
C VAL A 454 22.48 -13.52 8.08
N VAL A 455 21.24 -13.56 7.62
CA VAL A 455 20.88 -13.30 6.21
C VAL A 455 20.26 -11.94 6.09
N VAL A 456 20.83 -11.08 5.23
CA VAL A 456 20.39 -9.71 4.99
C VAL A 456 20.24 -9.44 3.50
N ASP A 457 19.43 -8.45 3.15
CA ASP A 457 19.18 -8.06 1.76
C ASP A 457 20.29 -7.20 1.17
N ALA A 458 20.79 -6.31 2.00
CA ALA A 458 21.89 -5.41 1.68
C ALA A 458 22.83 -5.33 2.88
N LEU A 459 24.09 -5.06 2.61
CA LEU A 459 25.07 -4.81 3.65
C LEU A 459 24.73 -3.52 4.40
N GLU A 460 25.11 -3.45 5.67
CA GLU A 460 24.83 -2.32 6.54
C GLU A 460 25.42 -1.03 5.98
N THR A 461 24.67 0.06 6.09
CA THR A 461 25.15 1.42 5.88
C THR A 461 25.46 2.07 7.23
N LYS A 462 26.17 3.21 7.22
CA LYS A 462 26.48 3.96 8.45
C LYS A 462 25.21 4.32 9.25
N ASP A 463 24.08 4.47 8.57
CA ASP A 463 22.79 4.87 9.17
C ASP A 463 21.97 3.70 9.70
N THR A 464 22.28 2.46 9.29
CA THR A 464 21.53 1.24 9.64
C THR A 464 22.39 0.18 10.31
N SER A 465 23.55 0.56 10.88
CA SER A 465 24.46 -0.39 11.51
C SER A 465 23.89 -0.96 12.81
N TRP A 466 23.54 -2.24 12.78
CA TRP A 466 23.14 -3.01 13.95
C TRP A 466 24.26 -3.89 14.49
N GLY A 467 25.45 -3.81 13.88
CA GLY A 467 26.64 -4.54 14.28
C GLY A 467 26.73 -5.95 13.70
N PHE A 468 25.88 -6.32 12.75
CA PHE A 468 25.91 -7.65 12.12
C PHE A 468 27.25 -7.90 11.43
N GLU A 469 27.70 -6.97 10.57
CA GLU A 469 28.94 -7.12 9.81
C GLU A 469 30.19 -7.13 10.69
N LYS A 470 30.15 -6.49 11.85
CA LYS A 470 31.26 -6.48 12.81
C LYS A 470 31.44 -7.85 13.46
N GLN A 471 30.37 -8.55 13.78
CA GLN A 471 30.39 -9.84 14.47
C GLN A 471 30.35 -11.04 13.50
N TYR A 472 29.86 -10.81 12.29
CA TYR A 472 29.76 -11.77 11.18
C TYR A 472 30.48 -11.21 9.95
N PRO A 473 31.80 -11.09 9.98
CA PRO A 473 32.55 -10.30 8.97
C PRO A 473 32.76 -11.03 7.65
N LEU A 474 32.49 -12.33 7.57
CA LEU A 474 32.54 -13.07 6.31
C LEU A 474 31.20 -12.91 5.59
N GLN A 475 31.21 -12.22 4.45
CA GLN A 475 30.05 -11.83 3.69
C GLN A 475 30.04 -12.57 2.35
N ILE A 476 29.00 -13.34 2.07
CA ILE A 476 28.85 -14.14 0.84
C ILE A 476 27.54 -13.76 0.17
N SER A 477 27.63 -13.19 -1.04
CA SER A 477 26.49 -13.00 -1.91
C SER A 477 26.27 -14.23 -2.77
N THR A 478 25.06 -14.75 -2.75
CA THR A 478 24.71 -15.96 -3.51
C THR A 478 24.22 -15.65 -4.92
N GLY A 479 23.98 -14.39 -5.25
CA GLY A 479 23.30 -14.02 -6.48
C GLY A 479 21.84 -14.47 -6.57
N LEU A 480 21.35 -15.19 -5.54
CA LEU A 480 19.97 -15.67 -5.45
C LEU A 480 19.11 -14.57 -4.83
N ALA A 481 18.67 -13.62 -5.65
CA ALA A 481 17.65 -12.69 -5.21
C ALA A 481 16.29 -13.38 -5.21
N ASN A 482 15.56 -13.32 -4.08
CA ASN A 482 14.12 -13.55 -4.11
C ASN A 482 13.50 -12.50 -5.04
N TYR A 483 12.49 -12.91 -5.83
CA TYR A 483 11.77 -11.94 -6.64
C TYR A 483 11.05 -10.98 -5.70
N ARG A 484 11.46 -9.73 -5.75
CA ARG A 484 10.75 -8.61 -5.13
C ARG A 484 10.42 -7.60 -6.19
N TYR A 485 9.22 -7.08 -6.12
CA TYR A 485 8.77 -6.08 -7.07
C TYR A 485 9.64 -4.80 -7.07
N LEU A 486 10.22 -4.45 -5.92
CA LEU A 486 10.95 -3.18 -5.75
C LEU A 486 12.47 -3.32 -5.66
N THR A 487 13.02 -4.50 -5.34
CA THR A 487 14.47 -4.70 -5.23
C THR A 487 14.82 -6.13 -5.62
N SER A 488 15.63 -6.29 -6.64
CA SER A 488 16.27 -7.55 -7.03
C SER A 488 17.69 -7.65 -6.46
N GLU A 489 17.92 -7.15 -5.24
CA GLU A 489 19.24 -7.19 -4.64
C GLU A 489 19.60 -8.60 -4.19
N PRO A 490 20.84 -9.06 -4.42
CA PRO A 490 21.29 -10.35 -3.97
C PRO A 490 21.32 -10.41 -2.45
N GLN A 491 20.87 -11.53 -1.88
CA GLN A 491 20.93 -11.73 -0.44
C GLN A 491 22.36 -12.07 -0.01
N TRP A 492 22.74 -11.52 1.14
CA TRP A 492 24.03 -11.74 1.76
C TRP A 492 23.91 -12.66 2.96
N PHE A 493 24.73 -13.68 2.98
CA PHE A 493 24.95 -14.53 4.15
C PHE A 493 26.16 -13.99 4.92
N LEU A 494 25.93 -13.57 6.14
CA LEU A 494 26.97 -13.10 7.06
C LEU A 494 27.32 -14.26 8.01
N LEU A 495 28.60 -14.62 8.06
CA LEU A 495 29.11 -15.75 8.84
C LEU A 495 30.21 -15.29 9.80
N PRO A 496 30.37 -15.97 10.97
CA PRO A 496 31.53 -15.76 11.83
C PRO A 496 32.82 -16.17 11.13
N CYS A 497 33.94 -15.56 11.50
CA CYS A 497 35.26 -15.98 11.02
C CYS A 497 35.59 -17.43 11.37
N GLY A 498 36.13 -18.17 10.41
CA GLY A 498 36.47 -19.58 10.58
C GLY A 498 35.28 -20.54 10.56
N SER A 499 34.09 -20.04 10.16
CA SER A 499 32.89 -20.87 10.04
C SER A 499 33.08 -22.01 9.04
N ALA A 500 32.73 -23.23 9.44
CA ALA A 500 32.72 -24.39 8.54
C ALA A 500 31.58 -24.31 7.49
N GLU A 501 30.58 -23.48 7.73
CA GLU A 501 29.39 -23.27 6.91
C GLU A 501 29.70 -22.54 5.61
N VAL A 502 30.89 -21.94 5.49
CA VAL A 502 31.35 -21.30 4.24
C VAL A 502 31.17 -22.21 3.03
N LYS A 503 31.55 -23.47 3.14
CA LYS A 503 31.39 -24.47 2.06
C LYS A 503 29.93 -24.76 1.71
N THR A 504 29.02 -24.62 2.68
CA THR A 504 27.57 -24.81 2.48
C THR A 504 26.96 -23.64 1.76
N VAL A 505 27.42 -22.41 2.05
CA VAL A 505 26.92 -21.19 1.43
C VAL A 505 27.59 -20.94 0.07
N MET A 506 28.91 -21.16 -0.03
CA MET A 506 29.67 -21.05 -1.29
C MET A 506 29.40 -22.28 -2.15
N ARG A 507 28.63 -22.12 -3.20
CA ARG A 507 28.46 -23.06 -4.30
C ARG A 507 28.93 -22.39 -5.60
N ASP A 508 28.95 -23.12 -6.69
CA ASP A 508 29.42 -22.66 -8.01
C ASP A 508 28.71 -21.39 -8.53
N ASP A 509 27.54 -21.05 -7.95
CA ASP A 509 26.73 -19.89 -8.28
C ASP A 509 26.95 -18.69 -7.31
N SER A 510 27.93 -18.74 -6.40
CA SER A 510 28.28 -17.60 -5.52
C SER A 510 28.94 -16.49 -6.36
N VAL A 511 28.38 -15.28 -6.29
CA VAL A 511 28.76 -14.16 -7.17
C VAL A 511 29.86 -13.31 -6.54
N GLU A 512 29.83 -13.14 -5.24
CA GLU A 512 30.78 -12.26 -4.51
C GLU A 512 31.03 -12.77 -3.09
N SER A 513 32.26 -12.66 -2.64
CA SER A 513 32.61 -12.89 -1.24
C SER A 513 33.51 -11.77 -0.76
N ARG A 514 33.23 -11.27 0.44
CA ARG A 514 34.07 -10.28 1.16
C ARG A 514 34.45 -10.84 2.51
N THR A 515 35.66 -10.65 2.92
CA THR A 515 36.11 -11.07 4.25
C THR A 515 36.68 -9.87 5.01
N GLY A 516 36.11 -9.59 6.17
CA GLY A 516 36.66 -8.70 7.18
C GLY A 516 37.42 -9.43 8.27
N CYS A 517 37.67 -10.74 8.10
CA CYS A 517 38.44 -11.51 9.06
C CYS A 517 39.92 -11.08 9.00
N GLU A 518 40.45 -10.60 10.12
CA GLU A 518 41.88 -10.40 10.25
C GLU A 518 42.60 -11.75 10.07
N LYS A 519 43.72 -11.77 9.32
CA LYS A 519 44.54 -12.96 9.11
C LYS A 519 45.31 -13.31 10.34
#